data_d9792e741e74fbc615a9c43df0687ab6
#
_entry.id   d9792e741e74fbc615a9c43df0687ab6
#
_cell.length_a   1.000
_cell.length_b   1.000
_cell.length_c   1.000
_cell.angle_alpha   90.00
_cell.angle_beta   90.00
_cell.angle_gamma   90.00
#
_symmetry.space_group_name_H-M   'P 1'
#
loop_
_entity.id
_entity.type
_entity.pdbx_description
1 polymer ?
#
loop_
_entity_poly.entity_id
_entity_poly.type
_entity_poly.pdbx_seq_one_letter_code
_entity_poly.pdbx_strand_id
1 'polypeptide(L)'
;MVKRKRDSIPALVLEVIAQVYELSGHRTQPRYIDRSTLDLGHASDSVNSSIYYAELSGWLVGAGEPAQSVAVTADGVRLLEECGLI
;
A
#
# COMPACT_ATOMS: atom_id res chain seq x y z
N MET A 1 -13.49 -21.08 -12.23
CA MET A 1 -13.28 -20.58 -10.88
C MET A 1 -12.58 -19.24 -10.89
N VAL A 2 -13.09 -18.28 -10.16
CA VAL A 2 -12.50 -16.95 -10.13
C VAL A 2 -11.35 -16.93 -9.14
N LYS A 3 -10.20 -16.49 -9.60
CA LYS A 3 -9.03 -16.36 -8.75
C LYS A 3 -9.17 -15.11 -7.88
N ARG A 4 -8.89 -15.22 -6.61
CA ARG A 4 -8.97 -14.09 -5.70
C ARG A 4 -7.80 -13.17 -5.90
N LYS A 5 -8.02 -11.87 -5.71
CA LYS A 5 -6.97 -10.87 -5.89
C LYS A 5 -5.73 -11.16 -5.05
N ARG A 6 -5.92 -11.53 -3.80
CA ARG A 6 -4.78 -11.75 -2.91
C ARG A 6 -3.90 -12.92 -3.35
N ASP A 7 -4.45 -13.85 -4.13
CA ASP A 7 -3.68 -14.98 -4.64
C ASP A 7 -2.69 -14.56 -5.72
N SER A 8 -2.95 -13.42 -6.38
CA SER A 8 -2.08 -12.91 -7.44
C SER A 8 -1.32 -11.66 -7.02
N ILE A 9 -1.51 -11.17 -5.79
CA ILE A 9 -0.84 -9.98 -5.30
C ILE A 9 0.33 -10.40 -4.41
N PRO A 10 1.55 -9.90 -4.67
CA PRO A 10 2.68 -10.20 -3.78
C PRO A 10 2.38 -9.82 -2.34
N ALA A 11 2.79 -10.67 -1.40
CA ALA A 11 2.54 -10.43 0.02
C ALA A 11 3.09 -9.08 0.50
N LEU A 12 4.26 -8.68 0.00
CA LEU A 12 4.88 -7.42 0.41
C LEU A 12 4.03 -6.21 -0.02
N VAL A 13 3.36 -6.30 -1.16
CA VAL A 13 2.46 -5.23 -1.61
C VAL A 13 1.34 -5.05 -0.60
N LEU A 14 0.73 -6.14 -0.16
CA LEU A 14 -0.33 -6.09 0.84
C LEU A 14 0.18 -5.54 2.17
N GLU A 15 1.38 -5.94 2.59
CA GLU A 15 1.99 -5.45 3.81
C GLU A 15 2.22 -3.93 3.75
N VAL A 16 2.69 -3.44 2.62
CA VAL A 16 2.93 -2.00 2.42
C VAL A 16 1.61 -1.24 2.55
N ILE A 17 0.58 -1.69 1.85
CA ILE A 17 -0.73 -1.02 1.88
C ILE A 17 -1.28 -1.02 3.31
N ALA A 18 -1.21 -2.15 3.98
CA ALA A 18 -1.70 -2.28 5.35
C ALA A 18 -0.96 -1.36 6.31
N GLN A 19 0.37 -1.25 6.16
CA GLN A 19 1.15 -0.39 7.04
C GLN A 19 0.86 1.08 6.79
N VAL A 20 0.71 1.49 5.53
CA VAL A 20 0.33 2.87 5.21
C VAL A 20 -1.01 3.20 5.85
N TYR A 21 -1.96 2.28 5.76
CA TYR A 21 -3.28 2.47 6.35
C TYR A 21 -3.19 2.60 7.87
N GLU A 22 -2.40 1.74 8.52
CA GLU A 22 -2.20 1.76 9.96
C GLU A 22 -1.55 3.07 10.42
N LEU A 23 -0.46 3.45 9.76
CA LEU A 23 0.27 4.67 10.12
C LEU A 23 -0.52 5.94 9.85
N SER A 24 -1.45 5.90 8.91
CA SER A 24 -2.31 7.07 8.63
C SER A 24 -3.45 7.21 9.62
N GLY A 25 -3.58 6.30 10.57
CA GLY A 25 -4.69 6.30 11.53
C GLY A 25 -5.98 5.82 10.90
N HIS A 26 -5.89 4.87 9.98
CA HIS A 26 -7.02 4.29 9.26
C HIS A 26 -7.74 5.31 8.39
N ARG A 27 -6.96 6.17 7.74
CA ARG A 27 -7.51 7.20 6.86
C ARG A 27 -7.02 7.02 5.42
N THR A 28 -7.86 7.46 4.50
CA THR A 28 -7.50 7.51 3.10
C THR A 28 -6.98 8.90 2.76
N GLN A 29 -6.60 9.13 1.49
CA GLN A 29 -6.13 10.44 1.07
C GLN A 29 -7.11 11.55 1.52
N PRO A 30 -6.63 12.73 1.87
CA PRO A 30 -5.27 13.23 1.67
C PRO A 30 -4.30 12.93 2.80
N ARG A 31 -4.54 11.92 3.60
CA ARG A 31 -3.67 11.58 4.73
C ARG A 31 -2.43 10.84 4.25
N TYR A 32 -1.41 11.60 3.92
CA TYR A 32 -0.14 11.06 3.44
C TYR A 32 0.80 10.77 4.59
N ILE A 33 1.59 9.71 4.45
CA ILE A 33 2.67 9.42 5.38
C ILE A 33 3.98 9.39 4.61
N ASP A 34 5.07 9.71 5.28
CA ASP A 34 6.40 9.69 4.69
C ASP A 34 6.80 8.23 4.48
N ARG A 35 7.23 7.89 3.26
CA ARG A 35 7.59 6.51 2.94
C ARG A 35 8.75 5.99 3.79
N SER A 36 9.59 6.89 4.30
CA SER A 36 10.72 6.48 5.14
C SER A 36 10.28 5.93 6.49
N THR A 37 9.01 6.15 6.88
CA THR A 37 8.48 5.61 8.14
C THR A 37 8.05 4.15 8.02
N LEU A 38 8.00 3.61 6.80
CA LEU A 38 7.63 2.20 6.60
C LEU A 38 8.76 1.30 7.08
N ASP A 39 8.42 0.38 7.97
CA ASP A 39 9.38 -0.55 8.54
C ASP A 39 8.85 -1.97 8.37
N LEU A 40 9.25 -2.60 7.29
CA LEU A 40 8.73 -3.90 6.89
C LEU A 40 9.79 -5.00 6.94
N GLY A 41 11.02 -4.65 7.34
CA GLY A 41 12.09 -5.62 7.43
C GLY A 41 12.58 -6.12 6.08
N HIS A 42 12.31 -5.39 5.00
CA HIS A 42 12.72 -5.75 3.65
C HIS A 42 13.65 -4.69 3.06
N ALA A 43 14.39 -5.08 2.03
CA ALA A 43 15.27 -4.14 1.34
C ALA A 43 14.48 -2.99 0.73
N SER A 44 15.10 -1.80 0.68
CA SER A 44 14.46 -0.60 0.14
C SER A 44 13.94 -0.79 -1.27
N ASP A 45 14.70 -1.49 -2.12
CA ASP A 45 14.29 -1.72 -3.50
C ASP A 45 12.99 -2.53 -3.59
N SER A 46 12.86 -3.53 -2.70
CA SER A 46 11.64 -4.36 -2.66
C SER A 46 10.45 -3.54 -2.21
N VAL A 47 10.64 -2.69 -1.20
CA VAL A 47 9.59 -1.81 -0.69
C VAL A 47 9.19 -0.81 -1.78
N ASN A 48 10.17 -0.20 -2.44
CA ASN A 48 9.90 0.77 -3.51
C ASN A 48 9.12 0.14 -4.66
N SER A 49 9.50 -1.07 -5.06
CA SER A 49 8.79 -1.79 -6.13
C SER A 49 7.36 -2.10 -5.72
N SER A 50 7.16 -2.45 -4.46
CA SER A 50 5.82 -2.75 -3.94
C SER A 50 4.94 -1.50 -3.90
N ILE A 51 5.51 -0.36 -3.51
CA ILE A 51 4.79 0.92 -3.52
C ILE A 51 4.38 1.25 -4.95
N TYR A 52 5.30 1.11 -5.89
CA TYR A 52 5.04 1.41 -7.30
C TYR A 52 3.94 0.50 -7.85
N TYR A 53 4.00 -0.78 -7.52
CA TYR A 53 2.97 -1.75 -7.91
C TYR A 53 1.60 -1.30 -7.39
N ALA A 54 1.54 -0.91 -6.11
CA ALA A 54 0.29 -0.47 -5.50
C ALA A 54 -0.23 0.82 -6.11
N GLU A 55 0.66 1.75 -6.46
CA GLU A 55 0.28 2.99 -7.12
C GLU A 55 -0.32 2.72 -8.50
N LEU A 56 0.31 1.86 -9.28
CA LEU A 56 -0.18 1.51 -10.61
C LEU A 56 -1.53 0.79 -10.54
N SER A 57 -1.78 0.09 -9.46
CA SER A 57 -3.04 -0.63 -9.24
C SER A 57 -4.13 0.26 -8.66
N GLY A 58 -3.79 1.49 -8.28
CA GLY A 58 -4.77 2.41 -7.71
C GLY A 58 -5.04 2.21 -6.23
N TRP A 59 -4.21 1.43 -5.52
CA TRP A 59 -4.38 1.17 -4.10
C TRP A 59 -3.66 2.16 -3.20
N LEU A 60 -2.61 2.77 -3.72
CA LEU A 60 -1.89 3.85 -3.07
C LEU A 60 -1.80 5.03 -4.02
N VAL A 61 -1.63 6.22 -3.46
CA VAL A 61 -1.34 7.43 -4.22
C VAL A 61 -0.12 8.08 -3.61
N GLY A 62 0.79 8.52 -4.47
CA GLY A 62 2.04 9.14 -4.03
C GLY A 62 2.04 10.62 -4.24
N ALA A 63 2.84 11.32 -3.43
CA ALA A 63 3.11 12.75 -3.57
C ALA A 63 4.61 12.95 -3.73
N GLY A 64 4.99 13.77 -4.70
CA GLY A 64 6.40 14.03 -5.00
C GLY A 64 6.87 13.24 -6.22
N GLU A 65 8.06 13.59 -6.71
CA GLU A 65 8.63 12.99 -7.92
C GLU A 65 10.12 12.72 -7.68
N PRO A 66 10.53 11.50 -7.32
CA PRO A 66 9.67 10.34 -7.02
C PRO A 66 8.84 10.53 -5.75
N ALA A 67 7.85 9.68 -5.55
CA ALA A 67 6.95 9.80 -4.40
C ALA A 67 7.72 9.70 -3.09
N GLN A 68 7.63 10.74 -2.26
CA GLN A 68 8.22 10.79 -0.94
C GLN A 68 7.21 10.45 0.15
N SER A 69 5.93 10.66 -0.14
CA SER A 69 4.83 10.38 0.78
C SER A 69 3.79 9.57 0.05
N VAL A 70 3.08 8.75 0.79
CA VAL A 70 2.05 7.87 0.22
C VAL A 70 0.81 7.89 1.09
N ALA A 71 -0.33 7.66 0.45
CA ALA A 71 -1.60 7.54 1.14
C ALA A 71 -2.36 6.36 0.53
N VAL A 72 -3.17 5.70 1.34
CA VAL A 72 -4.01 4.62 0.84
C VAL A 72 -5.25 5.24 0.20
N THR A 73 -5.73 4.61 -0.86
CA THR A 73 -6.96 5.03 -1.54
C THR A 73 -8.15 4.23 -0.99
N ALA A 74 -9.36 4.66 -1.34
CA ALA A 74 -10.56 3.89 -1.00
C ALA A 74 -10.48 2.48 -1.59
N ASP A 75 -9.94 2.35 -2.80
CA ASP A 75 -9.75 1.03 -3.42
C ASP A 75 -8.73 0.20 -2.65
N GLY A 76 -7.70 0.83 -2.10
CA GLY A 76 -6.72 0.15 -1.25
C GLY A 76 -7.35 -0.39 0.02
N VAL A 77 -8.22 0.40 0.65
CA VAL A 77 -8.94 -0.05 1.84
C VAL A 77 -9.83 -1.25 1.50
N ARG A 78 -10.53 -1.15 0.37
CA ARG A 78 -11.41 -2.25 -0.06
C ARG A 78 -10.61 -3.53 -0.28
N LEU A 79 -9.41 -3.40 -0.87
CA LEU A 79 -8.53 -4.55 -1.05
C LEU A 79 -8.16 -5.18 0.28
N LEU A 80 -7.79 -4.37 1.28
CA LEU A 80 -7.44 -4.87 2.60
C LEU A 80 -8.61 -5.60 3.25
N GLU A 81 -9.83 -5.08 3.08
CA GLU A 81 -11.03 -5.73 3.57
C GLU A 81 -11.26 -7.07 2.89
N GLU A 82 -11.11 -7.11 1.57
CA GLU A 82 -11.29 -8.33 0.79
C GLU A 82 -10.27 -9.41 1.17
N CYS A 83 -9.07 -8.98 1.56
CA CYS A 83 -8.02 -9.89 1.97
C CYS A 83 -8.07 -10.26 3.45
N GLY A 84 -8.99 -9.68 4.19
CA GLY A 84 -9.14 -9.96 5.62
C GLY A 84 -8.05 -9.35 6.48
N LEU A 85 -7.41 -8.28 6.01
CA LEU A 85 -6.33 -7.61 6.74
C LEU A 85 -6.84 -6.48 7.63
N ILE A 86 -8.07 -6.08 7.44
CA ILE A 86 -8.73 -5.09 8.30
C ILE A 86 -10.20 -5.43 8.45
#